data_99444a263ee58806cae80e9e63ef6f47
#
_entry.id   99444a263ee58806cae80e9e63ef6f47
#
_cell.length_a   1.000
_cell.length_b   1.000
_cell.length_c   1.000
_cell.angle_alpha   90.00
_cell.angle_beta   90.00
_cell.angle_gamma   90.00
#
_symmetry.space_group_name_H-M   'P 1'
#
loop_
_entity.id
_entity.type
_entity.pdbx_description
1 polymer ?
#
loop_
_entity_poly.entity_id
_entity_poly.type
_entity_poly.pdbx_seq_one_letter_code
_entity_poly.pdbx_strand_id
1 'polypeptide(L)'
;MRVSALAVVAACALSAAAPASAQQSIKIGELNSYKSQPAFLDPYKKGWEMAVEEINAAGGVLGKKLEVISRDDGANPGDAVRVAEELTTGGDLNIIFGTFLSNVGLAVTEFAGKKKVFFLAAEPLTDKITWANGNRYTFRLRPSTYMQVAMLLPDALAAKKKRWALVYPNFEYGQSAAAAFKEMMKAKQPDVEFVTEQASPLGKIDAGAVAQAIDDAKPDAIFSALFAGDLTKFVREGSTRGTFKDRVVVDLLGGEPEYLDPLKDEAPAGWIVTGYPWNEINTPEHKAFLAVYQKRYNDYPRVGSIVGYLSVKSLAAGIAKAGSTDTDKLVEAFSGLKVDGPFGPFTFRASDHQATLGAFVGKLALKDGRGTMTDFKYVDGASVLPSDDEVKKLRPAPAN
;
A
#
# COMPACT_ATOMS: atom_id res chain seq x y z
N MET A 1 -84.12 28.60 30.36
CA MET A 1 -83.22 27.94 29.37
C MET A 1 -81.89 28.66 29.44
N ARG A 2 -80.90 28.02 30.00
CA ARG A 2 -79.51 28.55 30.07
C ARG A 2 -78.63 27.70 29.12
N VAL A 3 -78.02 28.33 28.10
CA VAL A 3 -77.12 27.74 27.14
C VAL A 3 -75.71 28.01 27.63
N SER A 4 -74.98 26.96 27.98
CA SER A 4 -73.56 27.01 28.35
C SER A 4 -72.68 26.82 27.11
N ALA A 5 -71.84 27.80 26.83
CA ALA A 5 -70.86 27.76 25.78
C ALA A 5 -69.59 27.08 26.31
N LEU A 6 -69.17 25.98 25.68
CA LEU A 6 -67.85 25.36 25.91
C LEU A 6 -66.81 26.04 25.01
N ALA A 7 -65.82 26.64 25.63
CA ALA A 7 -64.64 27.16 24.92
C ALA A 7 -63.60 26.03 24.84
N VAL A 8 -63.25 25.63 23.61
CA VAL A 8 -62.15 24.69 23.35
C VAL A 8 -60.87 25.52 23.15
N VAL A 9 -59.92 25.39 24.07
CA VAL A 9 -58.59 25.96 23.97
C VAL A 9 -57.71 24.99 23.20
N ALA A 10 -57.35 25.32 21.94
CA ALA A 10 -56.36 24.55 21.15
C ALA A 10 -54.96 25.01 21.57
N ALA A 11 -54.22 24.15 22.26
CA ALA A 11 -52.81 24.35 22.58
C ALA A 11 -51.95 23.98 21.34
N CYS A 12 -51.45 24.97 20.61
CA CYS A 12 -50.42 24.76 19.58
C CYS A 12 -49.09 24.48 20.25
N ALA A 13 -48.68 23.22 20.22
CA ALA A 13 -47.32 22.83 20.59
C ALA A 13 -46.36 23.29 19.45
N LEU A 14 -45.66 24.41 19.64
CA LEU A 14 -44.51 24.79 18.82
C LEU A 14 -43.36 23.80 19.13
N SER A 15 -43.19 22.80 18.27
CA SER A 15 -41.97 22.01 18.22
C SER A 15 -40.83 22.92 17.76
N ALA A 16 -40.01 23.40 18.68
CA ALA A 16 -38.75 24.09 18.37
C ALA A 16 -37.83 23.06 17.69
N ALA A 17 -37.76 23.13 16.36
CA ALA A 17 -36.71 22.45 15.63
C ALA A 17 -35.36 23.06 16.09
N ALA A 18 -34.61 22.36 16.91
CA ALA A 18 -33.25 22.72 17.23
C ALA A 18 -32.48 22.88 15.90
N PRO A 19 -31.71 23.95 15.71
CA PRO A 19 -30.88 24.09 14.52
C PRO A 19 -29.95 22.83 14.47
N ALA A 20 -29.99 22.09 13.37
CA ALA A 20 -29.05 21.05 13.11
C ALA A 20 -27.65 21.69 13.13
N SER A 21 -26.95 21.56 14.25
CA SER A 21 -25.55 21.97 14.36
C SER A 21 -24.83 21.27 13.19
N ALA A 22 -24.28 22.05 12.27
CA ALA A 22 -23.45 21.50 11.20
C ALA A 22 -22.41 20.62 11.88
N GLN A 23 -22.56 19.31 11.74
CA GLN A 23 -21.68 18.35 12.40
C GLN A 23 -20.27 18.59 11.86
N GLN A 24 -19.38 19.17 12.69
CA GLN A 24 -18.00 19.43 12.30
C GLN A 24 -17.37 18.13 11.78
N SER A 25 -16.80 18.16 10.58
CA SER A 25 -16.06 17.05 10.00
C SER A 25 -14.60 17.05 10.45
N ILE A 26 -13.99 15.86 10.52
CA ILE A 26 -12.54 15.71 10.60
C ILE A 26 -12.04 15.63 9.17
N LYS A 27 -11.31 16.67 8.74
CA LYS A 27 -10.72 16.76 7.41
C LYS A 27 -9.40 16.03 7.37
N ILE A 28 -9.19 15.21 6.33
CA ILE A 28 -7.98 14.44 6.07
C ILE A 28 -7.58 14.68 4.63
N GLY A 29 -6.33 15.04 4.40
CA GLY A 29 -5.77 15.20 3.05
C GLY A 29 -5.35 13.85 2.47
N GLU A 30 -5.68 13.62 1.22
CA GLU A 30 -5.19 12.48 0.45
C GLU A 30 -4.47 13.00 -0.80
N LEU A 31 -3.26 12.49 -1.07
CA LEU A 31 -2.52 12.85 -2.27
C LEU A 31 -1.90 11.60 -2.89
N ASN A 32 -2.11 11.46 -4.21
CA ASN A 32 -1.62 10.28 -4.92
C ASN A 32 -1.48 10.53 -6.43
N SER A 33 -0.75 9.66 -7.12
CA SER A 33 -0.41 9.78 -8.55
C SER A 33 -1.51 9.21 -9.47
N TYR A 34 -2.77 9.58 -9.28
CA TYR A 34 -3.94 8.98 -9.94
C TYR A 34 -3.84 8.96 -11.46
N LYS A 35 -3.40 10.07 -12.07
CA LYS A 35 -3.30 10.18 -13.53
C LYS A 35 -2.23 9.27 -14.13
N SER A 36 -1.18 8.98 -13.37
CA SER A 36 -0.04 8.18 -13.88
C SER A 36 -0.16 6.69 -13.55
N GLN A 37 -0.90 6.33 -12.48
CA GLN A 37 -0.99 4.96 -11.96
C GLN A 37 -2.45 4.51 -11.72
N PRO A 38 -3.37 4.70 -12.69
CA PRO A 38 -4.80 4.42 -12.47
C PRO A 38 -5.09 2.94 -12.18
N ALA A 39 -4.32 2.01 -12.74
CA ALA A 39 -4.52 0.57 -12.54
C ALA A 39 -4.53 0.17 -11.07
N PHE A 40 -3.67 0.78 -10.26
CA PHE A 40 -3.59 0.58 -8.82
C PHE A 40 -4.46 1.58 -8.04
N LEU A 41 -4.45 2.85 -8.45
CA LEU A 41 -5.01 3.93 -7.66
C LEU A 41 -6.53 4.10 -7.81
N ASP A 42 -7.15 3.66 -8.90
CA ASP A 42 -8.61 3.59 -8.98
C ASP A 42 -9.18 2.56 -7.98
N PRO A 43 -8.66 1.31 -7.88
CA PRO A 43 -8.99 0.40 -6.79
C PRO A 43 -8.68 0.94 -5.38
N TYR A 44 -7.55 1.63 -5.20
CA TYR A 44 -7.18 2.27 -3.93
C TYR A 44 -8.22 3.31 -3.50
N LYS A 45 -8.67 4.15 -4.44
CA LYS A 45 -9.71 5.14 -4.20
C LYS A 45 -11.01 4.49 -3.76
N LYS A 46 -11.47 3.45 -4.47
CA LYS A 46 -12.64 2.67 -4.07
C LYS A 46 -12.51 2.13 -2.63
N GLY A 47 -11.33 1.68 -2.26
CA GLY A 47 -11.05 1.17 -0.91
C GLY A 47 -11.21 2.22 0.17
N TRP A 48 -10.55 3.37 0.03
CA TRP A 48 -10.65 4.40 1.06
C TRP A 48 -12.03 5.09 1.09
N GLU A 49 -12.71 5.25 -0.05
CA GLU A 49 -14.10 5.74 -0.08
C GLU A 49 -15.04 4.81 0.69
N MET A 50 -14.91 3.49 0.48
CA MET A 50 -15.72 2.51 1.20
C MET A 50 -15.49 2.58 2.71
N ALA A 51 -14.24 2.70 3.16
CA ALA A 51 -13.92 2.85 4.58
C ALA A 51 -14.49 4.14 5.19
N VAL A 52 -14.41 5.27 4.49
CA VAL A 52 -15.00 6.55 4.92
C VAL A 52 -16.51 6.41 5.11
N GLU A 53 -17.19 5.77 4.17
CA GLU A 53 -18.64 5.58 4.25
C GLU A 53 -19.04 4.67 5.41
N GLU A 54 -18.35 3.54 5.60
CA GLU A 54 -18.60 2.64 6.71
C GLU A 54 -18.44 3.34 8.07
N ILE A 55 -17.33 4.08 8.23
CA ILE A 55 -17.06 4.81 9.46
C ILE A 55 -18.10 5.90 9.69
N ASN A 56 -18.45 6.64 8.65
CA ASN A 56 -19.44 7.72 8.74
C ASN A 56 -20.87 7.19 9.00
N ALA A 57 -21.22 6.04 8.44
CA ALA A 57 -22.48 5.35 8.72
C ALA A 57 -22.56 4.84 10.18
N ALA A 58 -21.42 4.46 10.76
CA ALA A 58 -21.32 4.05 12.15
C ALA A 58 -21.26 5.23 13.16
N GLY A 59 -21.42 6.48 12.71
CA GLY A 59 -21.41 7.66 13.58
C GLY A 59 -20.12 8.48 13.53
N GLY A 60 -19.18 8.10 12.68
CA GLY A 60 -17.89 8.79 12.50
C GLY A 60 -16.86 8.46 13.57
N VAL A 61 -15.90 9.35 13.76
CA VAL A 61 -14.84 9.25 14.78
C VAL A 61 -14.98 10.43 15.73
N LEU A 62 -14.94 10.20 17.03
CA LEU A 62 -15.19 11.22 18.09
C LEU A 62 -16.51 11.98 17.87
N GLY A 63 -17.55 11.31 17.34
CA GLY A 63 -18.84 11.92 17.02
C GLY A 63 -18.82 12.84 15.80
N LYS A 64 -17.75 12.87 15.01
CA LYS A 64 -17.58 13.68 13.81
C LYS A 64 -17.42 12.80 12.58
N LYS A 65 -17.96 13.23 11.43
CA LYS A 65 -17.76 12.55 10.16
C LYS A 65 -16.34 12.77 9.64
N LEU A 66 -15.79 11.78 8.94
CA LEU A 66 -14.56 11.93 8.18
C LEU A 66 -14.87 12.57 6.82
N GLU A 67 -14.04 13.50 6.41
CA GLU A 67 -14.07 14.14 5.10
C GLU A 67 -12.66 14.04 4.48
N VAL A 68 -12.53 13.34 3.35
CA VAL A 68 -11.26 13.20 2.65
C VAL A 68 -11.20 14.18 1.48
N ILE A 69 -10.15 15.01 1.48
CA ILE A 69 -9.87 15.97 0.41
C ILE A 69 -8.73 15.38 -0.42
N SER A 70 -9.07 14.78 -1.58
CA SER A 70 -8.11 14.13 -2.47
C SER A 70 -7.53 15.07 -3.52
N ARG A 71 -6.24 14.91 -3.82
CA ARG A 71 -5.50 15.65 -4.84
C ARG A 71 -4.55 14.72 -5.61
N ASP A 72 -4.35 15.02 -6.89
CA ASP A 72 -3.31 14.37 -7.70
C ASP A 72 -1.94 15.03 -7.43
N ASP A 73 -0.92 14.20 -7.16
CA ASP A 73 0.44 14.64 -6.83
C ASP A 73 1.36 14.80 -8.05
N GLY A 74 0.82 14.59 -9.27
CA GLY A 74 1.54 14.72 -10.54
C GLY A 74 2.63 13.66 -10.76
N ALA A 75 2.74 12.65 -9.88
CA ALA A 75 3.84 11.67 -9.88
C ALA A 75 5.24 12.34 -9.80
N ASN A 76 5.31 13.53 -9.20
CA ASN A 76 6.52 14.33 -9.09
C ASN A 76 6.75 14.78 -7.65
N PRO A 77 7.97 14.61 -7.09
CA PRO A 77 8.26 14.99 -5.70
C PRO A 77 7.98 16.46 -5.38
N GLY A 78 8.32 17.39 -6.28
CA GLY A 78 8.10 18.82 -6.09
C GLY A 78 6.62 19.20 -6.07
N ASP A 79 5.83 18.63 -7.02
CA ASP A 79 4.38 18.83 -7.07
C ASP A 79 3.69 18.23 -5.85
N ALA A 80 4.11 17.05 -5.40
CA ALA A 80 3.57 16.41 -4.21
C ALA A 80 3.78 17.25 -2.94
N VAL A 81 4.97 17.85 -2.78
CA VAL A 81 5.23 18.77 -1.65
C VAL A 81 4.33 20.01 -1.74
N ARG A 82 4.19 20.60 -2.94
CA ARG A 82 3.27 21.75 -3.15
C ARG A 82 1.82 21.39 -2.81
N VAL A 83 1.36 20.21 -3.26
CA VAL A 83 0.01 19.71 -2.95
C VAL A 83 -0.17 19.45 -1.45
N ALA A 84 0.82 18.85 -0.78
CA ALA A 84 0.80 18.65 0.66
C ALA A 84 0.74 19.98 1.43
N GLU A 85 1.48 21.00 0.96
CA GLU A 85 1.44 22.34 1.54
C GLU A 85 0.08 23.02 1.32
N GLU A 86 -0.50 22.93 0.12
CA GLU A 86 -1.84 23.45 -0.17
C GLU A 86 -2.92 22.79 0.71
N LEU A 87 -2.86 21.48 0.91
CA LEU A 87 -3.80 20.74 1.76
C LEU A 87 -3.71 21.16 3.23
N THR A 88 -2.50 21.45 3.71
CA THR A 88 -2.23 21.75 5.13
C THR A 88 -2.21 23.25 5.45
N THR A 89 -2.25 24.13 4.43
CA THR A 89 -2.30 25.56 4.62
C THR A 89 -3.66 25.97 5.21
N GLY A 90 -3.64 26.83 6.23
CA GLY A 90 -4.86 27.27 6.91
C GLY A 90 -5.11 26.59 8.27
N GLY A 91 -4.37 25.51 8.59
CA GLY A 91 -4.38 24.92 9.94
C GLY A 91 -5.55 24.00 10.27
N ASP A 92 -6.54 23.86 9.36
CA ASP A 92 -7.70 23.00 9.56
C ASP A 92 -7.42 21.52 9.25
N LEU A 93 -6.28 21.22 8.61
CA LEU A 93 -5.88 19.89 8.18
C LEU A 93 -4.41 19.65 8.51
N ASN A 94 -4.15 18.70 9.38
CA ASN A 94 -2.80 18.31 9.83
C ASN A 94 -2.53 16.80 9.69
N ILE A 95 -3.43 16.10 8.99
CA ILE A 95 -3.35 14.67 8.71
C ILE A 95 -3.39 14.48 7.20
N ILE A 96 -2.36 13.86 6.64
CA ILE A 96 -2.33 13.48 5.24
C ILE A 96 -2.01 11.99 5.09
N PHE A 97 -2.49 11.38 4.00
CA PHE A 97 -2.14 9.99 3.67
C PHE A 97 -2.03 9.81 2.16
N GLY A 98 -1.45 8.69 1.75
CA GLY A 98 -1.33 8.35 0.34
C GLY A 98 0.10 8.19 -0.13
N THR A 99 0.37 8.77 -1.27
CA THR A 99 1.53 8.63 -2.16
C THR A 99 1.74 7.20 -2.66
N PHE A 100 2.11 7.07 -3.94
CA PHE A 100 2.38 5.78 -4.58
C PHE A 100 3.88 5.59 -4.84
N LEU A 101 4.49 6.50 -5.58
CA LEU A 101 5.90 6.39 -5.97
C LEU A 101 6.83 6.65 -4.79
N SER A 102 7.86 5.82 -4.64
CA SER A 102 8.79 5.89 -3.51
C SER A 102 9.52 7.23 -3.38
N ASN A 103 9.96 7.83 -4.51
CA ASN A 103 10.59 9.14 -4.51
C ASN A 103 9.62 10.27 -4.13
N VAL A 104 8.34 10.15 -4.49
CA VAL A 104 7.27 11.07 -4.05
C VAL A 104 7.02 10.91 -2.56
N GLY A 105 6.88 9.66 -2.09
CA GLY A 105 6.71 9.36 -0.66
C GLY A 105 7.84 9.89 0.21
N LEU A 106 9.10 9.81 -0.25
CA LEU A 106 10.25 10.38 0.46
C LEU A 106 10.15 11.90 0.59
N ALA A 107 9.76 12.61 -0.47
CA ALA A 107 9.59 14.06 -0.43
C ALA A 107 8.48 14.51 0.54
N VAL A 108 7.35 13.77 0.55
CA VAL A 108 6.26 14.04 1.49
C VAL A 108 6.65 13.66 2.93
N THR A 109 7.45 12.60 3.12
CA THR A 109 8.02 12.24 4.42
C THR A 109 8.88 13.38 4.99
N GLU A 110 9.75 13.95 4.17
CA GLU A 110 10.57 15.11 4.56
C GLU A 110 9.71 16.34 4.90
N PHE A 111 8.71 16.64 4.06
CA PHE A 111 7.73 17.70 4.31
C PHE A 111 7.01 17.49 5.65
N ALA A 112 6.51 16.29 5.91
CA ALA A 112 5.80 15.94 7.14
C ALA A 112 6.66 16.17 8.38
N GLY A 113 7.95 15.77 8.33
CA GLY A 113 8.91 16.02 9.38
C GLY A 113 9.16 17.52 9.66
N LYS A 114 9.36 18.30 8.60
CA LYS A 114 9.62 19.75 8.70
C LYS A 114 8.40 20.55 9.18
N LYS A 115 7.21 20.19 8.71
CA LYS A 115 5.97 20.93 9.01
C LYS A 115 5.20 20.36 10.21
N LYS A 116 5.66 19.24 10.80
CA LYS A 116 4.98 18.52 11.89
C LYS A 116 3.56 18.10 11.51
N VAL A 117 3.37 17.60 10.30
CA VAL A 117 2.12 17.06 9.78
C VAL A 117 2.14 15.54 9.93
N PHE A 118 1.04 14.95 10.40
CA PHE A 118 0.93 13.49 10.46
C PHE A 118 0.81 12.94 9.04
N PHE A 119 1.70 12.04 8.64
CA PHE A 119 1.68 11.40 7.35
C PHE A 119 1.62 9.88 7.46
N LEU A 120 0.54 9.29 6.91
CA LEU A 120 0.45 7.86 6.69
C LEU A 120 0.85 7.55 5.24
N ALA A 121 2.09 7.14 5.03
CA ALA A 121 2.59 6.65 3.76
C ALA A 121 1.91 5.30 3.43
N ALA A 122 0.97 5.31 2.49
CA ALA A 122 0.14 4.15 2.18
C ALA A 122 0.89 3.12 1.32
N GLU A 123 1.46 3.57 0.19
CA GLU A 123 1.97 2.72 -0.87
C GLU A 123 3.49 2.79 -1.11
N PRO A 124 4.22 3.87 -0.80
CA PRO A 124 5.63 3.97 -1.20
C PRO A 124 6.45 2.89 -0.49
N LEU A 125 7.14 2.04 -1.28
CA LEU A 125 7.71 0.79 -0.78
C LEU A 125 9.19 0.89 -0.35
N THR A 126 9.93 1.94 -0.71
CA THR A 126 11.33 2.05 -0.30
C THR A 126 11.49 1.99 1.22
N ASP A 127 12.49 1.26 1.67
CA ASP A 127 12.80 1.09 3.10
C ASP A 127 13.15 2.41 3.79
N LYS A 128 13.65 3.39 3.03
CA LYS A 128 14.06 4.69 3.53
C LYS A 128 12.92 5.49 4.19
N ILE A 129 11.66 5.26 3.82
CA ILE A 129 10.50 5.97 4.41
C ILE A 129 10.49 5.87 5.94
N THR A 130 10.75 4.67 6.45
CA THR A 130 10.70 4.41 7.90
C THR A 130 12.07 4.24 8.53
N TRP A 131 13.12 4.10 7.71
CA TRP A 131 14.51 3.95 8.17
C TRP A 131 15.32 5.23 7.92
N ALA A 132 16.20 5.27 6.93
CA ALA A 132 17.16 6.36 6.74
C ALA A 132 16.53 7.78 6.67
N ASN A 133 15.33 7.92 6.12
CA ASN A 133 14.57 9.17 6.06
C ASN A 133 13.42 9.22 7.08
N GLY A 134 13.30 8.19 7.92
CA GLY A 134 12.24 8.10 8.91
C GLY A 134 12.27 9.24 9.91
N ASN A 135 11.11 9.79 10.22
CA ASN A 135 10.96 10.86 11.21
C ASN A 135 9.78 10.56 12.16
N ARG A 136 9.58 11.44 13.14
CA ARG A 136 8.55 11.29 14.17
C ARG A 136 7.12 11.24 13.60
N TYR A 137 6.85 11.93 12.49
CA TYR A 137 5.50 12.21 12.00
C TYR A 137 5.04 11.30 10.86
N THR A 138 5.93 10.44 10.35
CA THR A 138 5.62 9.52 9.24
C THR A 138 5.49 8.09 9.72
N PHE A 139 4.37 7.46 9.35
CA PHE A 139 4.10 6.03 9.51
C PHE A 139 3.89 5.40 8.13
N ARG A 140 4.22 4.10 7.96
CA ARG A 140 3.99 3.39 6.70
C ARG A 140 3.10 2.17 6.93
N LEU A 141 2.13 2.00 6.01
CA LEU A 141 1.17 0.92 6.06
C LEU A 141 1.66 -0.35 5.35
N ARG A 142 1.98 -0.24 4.05
CA ARG A 142 2.28 -1.40 3.20
C ARG A 142 3.67 -2.00 3.52
N PRO A 143 3.85 -3.33 3.32
CA PRO A 143 5.18 -3.96 3.45
C PRO A 143 6.21 -3.28 2.55
N SER A 144 7.40 -3.02 3.11
CA SER A 144 8.51 -2.40 2.38
C SER A 144 9.13 -3.34 1.34
N THR A 145 10.04 -2.80 0.51
CA THR A 145 10.87 -3.60 -0.39
C THR A 145 11.68 -4.64 0.39
N TYR A 146 12.27 -4.27 1.51
CA TYR A 146 12.95 -5.21 2.41
C TYR A 146 12.02 -6.34 2.86
N MET A 147 10.83 -6.00 3.38
CA MET A 147 9.88 -6.99 3.89
C MET A 147 9.44 -7.96 2.78
N GLN A 148 9.09 -7.45 1.61
CA GLN A 148 8.63 -8.28 0.50
C GLN A 148 9.73 -9.18 -0.04
N VAL A 149 10.96 -8.68 -0.16
CA VAL A 149 12.13 -9.50 -0.51
C VAL A 149 12.37 -10.58 0.57
N ALA A 150 12.30 -10.23 1.85
CA ALA A 150 12.46 -11.18 2.94
C ALA A 150 11.38 -12.28 2.95
N MET A 151 10.15 -11.94 2.56
CA MET A 151 9.05 -12.91 2.39
C MET A 151 9.30 -13.90 1.24
N LEU A 152 9.89 -13.42 0.13
CA LEU A 152 10.21 -14.24 -1.05
C LEU A 152 11.54 -15.02 -0.92
N LEU A 153 12.42 -14.57 -0.04
CA LEU A 153 13.77 -15.11 0.11
C LEU A 153 13.83 -16.64 0.36
N PRO A 154 12.99 -17.24 1.22
CA PRO A 154 12.99 -18.67 1.43
C PRO A 154 12.78 -19.49 0.15
N ASP A 155 11.86 -19.05 -0.70
CA ASP A 155 11.54 -19.73 -1.95
C ASP A 155 12.65 -19.48 -3.01
N ALA A 156 13.23 -18.28 -3.04
CA ALA A 156 14.39 -17.96 -3.88
C ALA A 156 15.60 -18.83 -3.53
N LEU A 157 15.90 -19.02 -2.24
CA LEU A 157 16.98 -19.88 -1.77
C LEU A 157 16.71 -21.37 -2.03
N ALA A 158 15.44 -21.81 -1.86
CA ALA A 158 15.04 -23.19 -2.12
C ALA A 158 15.23 -23.58 -3.60
N ALA A 159 15.22 -22.62 -4.51
CA ALA A 159 15.52 -22.85 -5.92
C ALA A 159 16.99 -23.22 -6.18
N LYS A 160 17.92 -22.97 -5.25
CA LYS A 160 19.37 -23.31 -5.30
C LYS A 160 20.06 -22.77 -6.57
N LYS A 161 19.61 -21.62 -7.07
CA LYS A 161 20.19 -20.96 -8.26
C LYS A 161 21.33 -20.03 -7.84
N LYS A 162 22.40 -19.99 -8.64
CA LYS A 162 23.59 -19.20 -8.32
C LYS A 162 23.69 -17.94 -9.16
N ARG A 163 23.30 -17.99 -10.41
CA ARG A 163 23.46 -16.91 -11.38
C ARG A 163 22.12 -16.19 -11.59
N TRP A 164 22.04 -14.97 -11.10
CA TRP A 164 20.81 -14.16 -11.12
C TRP A 164 20.95 -12.95 -12.05
N ALA A 165 19.92 -12.74 -12.87
CA ALA A 165 19.67 -11.45 -13.51
C ALA A 165 18.70 -10.63 -12.64
N LEU A 166 18.88 -9.31 -12.59
CA LEU A 166 17.97 -8.40 -11.94
C LEU A 166 17.33 -7.48 -12.97
N VAL A 167 16.02 -7.27 -12.86
CA VAL A 167 15.25 -6.35 -13.73
C VAL A 167 14.38 -5.47 -12.84
N TYR A 168 14.52 -4.15 -12.96
CA TYR A 168 13.78 -3.24 -12.10
C TYR A 168 13.64 -1.84 -12.73
N PRO A 169 12.64 -1.04 -12.33
CA PRO A 169 12.53 0.33 -12.79
C PRO A 169 13.59 1.21 -12.11
N ASN A 170 14.28 2.02 -12.92
CA ASN A 170 15.41 2.86 -12.49
C ASN A 170 14.95 4.10 -11.70
N PHE A 171 14.35 3.88 -10.53
CA PHE A 171 14.07 4.90 -9.54
C PHE A 171 14.10 4.28 -8.15
N GLU A 172 13.87 5.07 -7.10
CA GLU A 172 14.06 4.71 -5.70
C GLU A 172 13.49 3.33 -5.31
N TYR A 173 12.26 2.99 -5.74
CA TYR A 173 11.64 1.70 -5.44
C TYR A 173 12.45 0.52 -6.01
N GLY A 174 12.75 0.56 -7.31
CA GLY A 174 13.47 -0.54 -7.97
C GLY A 174 14.89 -0.71 -7.42
N GLN A 175 15.56 0.40 -7.13
CA GLN A 175 16.90 0.40 -6.54
C GLN A 175 16.86 -0.18 -5.11
N SER A 176 15.86 0.18 -4.30
CA SER A 176 15.66 -0.36 -2.95
C SER A 176 15.40 -1.88 -3.00
N ALA A 177 14.52 -2.35 -3.89
CA ALA A 177 14.21 -3.76 -4.06
C ALA A 177 15.44 -4.57 -4.50
N ALA A 178 16.17 -4.10 -5.51
CA ALA A 178 17.37 -4.75 -6.01
C ALA A 178 18.49 -4.81 -4.94
N ALA A 179 18.67 -3.73 -4.18
CA ALA A 179 19.63 -3.68 -3.08
C ALA A 179 19.29 -4.70 -1.98
N ALA A 180 18.03 -4.71 -1.53
CA ALA A 180 17.56 -5.65 -0.51
C ALA A 180 17.74 -7.12 -0.97
N PHE A 181 17.39 -7.43 -2.22
CA PHE A 181 17.56 -8.78 -2.76
C PHE A 181 19.03 -9.20 -2.82
N LYS A 182 19.90 -8.32 -3.34
CA LYS A 182 21.35 -8.60 -3.41
C LYS A 182 21.97 -8.84 -2.03
N GLU A 183 21.62 -7.98 -1.07
CA GLU A 183 22.14 -8.09 0.31
C GLU A 183 21.70 -9.39 0.96
N MET A 184 20.39 -9.67 0.96
CA MET A 184 19.85 -10.86 1.60
C MET A 184 20.32 -12.16 0.96
N MET A 185 20.38 -12.21 -0.38
CA MET A 185 20.90 -13.38 -1.09
C MET A 185 22.36 -13.61 -0.75
N LYS A 186 23.22 -12.60 -0.78
CA LYS A 186 24.64 -12.73 -0.43
C LYS A 186 24.85 -13.16 1.01
N ALA A 187 24.05 -12.68 1.94
CA ALA A 187 24.12 -13.04 3.36
C ALA A 187 23.79 -14.54 3.59
N LYS A 188 22.93 -15.14 2.78
CA LYS A 188 22.46 -16.53 2.93
C LYS A 188 23.11 -17.50 1.94
N GLN A 189 23.53 -17.04 0.78
CA GLN A 189 24.19 -17.79 -0.28
C GLN A 189 25.39 -16.98 -0.78
N PRO A 190 26.56 -17.02 -0.09
CA PRO A 190 27.72 -16.16 -0.41
C PRO A 190 28.28 -16.36 -1.83
N ASP A 191 28.06 -17.53 -2.44
CA ASP A 191 28.47 -17.86 -3.80
C ASP A 191 27.48 -17.44 -4.89
N VAL A 192 26.47 -16.62 -4.54
CA VAL A 192 25.55 -16.04 -5.52
C VAL A 192 26.25 -15.01 -6.41
N GLU A 193 25.95 -15.05 -7.69
CA GLU A 193 26.44 -14.10 -8.70
C GLU A 193 25.27 -13.32 -9.29
N PHE A 194 25.41 -12.00 -9.38
CA PHE A 194 24.47 -11.13 -10.11
C PHE A 194 25.10 -10.81 -11.46
N VAL A 195 24.68 -11.58 -12.48
CA VAL A 195 25.35 -11.60 -13.79
C VAL A 195 24.95 -10.46 -14.72
N THR A 196 23.79 -9.85 -14.50
CA THR A 196 23.34 -8.63 -15.20
C THR A 196 22.29 -7.89 -14.38
N GLU A 197 22.28 -6.56 -14.50
CA GLU A 197 21.25 -5.70 -13.91
C GLU A 197 20.67 -4.81 -15.01
N GLN A 198 19.37 -4.91 -15.21
CA GLN A 198 18.60 -4.17 -16.21
C GLN A 198 17.70 -3.15 -15.52
N ALA A 199 18.21 -1.94 -15.36
CA ALA A 199 17.50 -0.82 -14.75
C ALA A 199 16.86 0.05 -15.83
N SER A 200 15.55 -0.08 -16.04
CA SER A 200 14.82 0.63 -17.10
C SER A 200 14.13 1.89 -16.58
N PRO A 201 14.07 2.98 -17.34
CA PRO A 201 13.24 4.13 -16.96
C PRO A 201 11.78 3.72 -16.77
N LEU A 202 11.14 4.22 -15.71
CA LEU A 202 9.76 3.89 -15.36
C LEU A 202 8.80 4.18 -16.53
N GLY A 203 7.98 3.20 -16.90
CA GLY A 203 7.00 3.26 -17.97
C GLY A 203 7.60 3.19 -19.39
N LYS A 204 8.91 3.02 -19.51
CA LYS A 204 9.66 3.10 -20.79
C LYS A 204 10.61 1.93 -21.01
N ILE A 205 10.30 0.75 -20.50
CA ILE A 205 11.12 -0.43 -20.72
C ILE A 205 11.22 -0.74 -22.23
N ASP A 206 12.44 -0.97 -22.70
CA ASP A 206 12.70 -1.70 -23.94
C ASP A 206 12.81 -3.20 -23.60
N ALA A 207 11.66 -3.87 -23.62
CA ALA A 207 11.55 -5.25 -23.19
C ALA A 207 12.39 -6.19 -24.09
N GLY A 208 12.55 -5.86 -25.37
CA GLY A 208 13.38 -6.64 -26.30
C GLY A 208 14.86 -6.57 -25.95
N ALA A 209 15.39 -5.36 -25.72
CA ALA A 209 16.77 -5.17 -25.30
C ALA A 209 17.04 -5.80 -23.92
N VAL A 210 16.12 -5.66 -22.98
CA VAL A 210 16.23 -6.26 -21.64
C VAL A 210 16.25 -7.79 -21.72
N ALA A 211 15.31 -8.40 -22.46
CA ALA A 211 15.27 -9.86 -22.65
C ALA A 211 16.57 -10.36 -23.32
N GLN A 212 17.06 -9.68 -24.35
CA GLN A 212 18.30 -10.03 -25.01
C GLN A 212 19.51 -9.99 -24.05
N ALA A 213 19.63 -8.91 -23.25
CA ALA A 213 20.71 -8.76 -22.27
C ALA A 213 20.68 -9.87 -21.19
N ILE A 214 19.49 -10.28 -20.78
CA ILE A 214 19.32 -11.42 -19.86
C ILE A 214 19.77 -12.71 -20.54
N ASP A 215 19.34 -12.98 -21.77
CA ASP A 215 19.68 -14.20 -22.50
C ASP A 215 21.18 -14.31 -22.76
N ASP A 216 21.85 -13.22 -23.10
CA ASP A 216 23.30 -13.16 -23.31
C ASP A 216 24.08 -13.42 -22.01
N ALA A 217 23.57 -12.95 -20.87
CA ALA A 217 24.18 -13.17 -19.55
C ALA A 217 24.01 -14.60 -19.02
N LYS A 218 23.10 -15.38 -19.61
CA LYS A 218 22.81 -16.80 -19.26
C LYS A 218 22.60 -17.00 -17.75
N PRO A 219 21.65 -16.31 -17.11
CA PRO A 219 21.35 -16.54 -15.70
C PRO A 219 20.59 -17.87 -15.51
N ASP A 220 20.64 -18.41 -14.30
CA ASP A 220 19.81 -19.55 -13.87
C ASP A 220 18.45 -19.08 -13.32
N ALA A 221 18.38 -17.81 -12.91
CA ALA A 221 17.21 -17.21 -12.31
C ALA A 221 17.12 -15.69 -12.57
N ILE A 222 15.93 -15.16 -12.43
CA ILE A 222 15.63 -13.71 -12.63
C ILE A 222 14.92 -13.21 -11.39
N PHE A 223 15.40 -12.10 -10.84
CA PHE A 223 14.64 -11.29 -9.89
C PHE A 223 14.07 -10.08 -10.61
N SER A 224 12.77 -9.88 -10.52
CA SER A 224 12.07 -8.74 -11.11
C SER A 224 11.36 -7.92 -10.03
N ALA A 225 11.47 -6.61 -10.15
CA ALA A 225 10.68 -5.65 -9.41
C ALA A 225 9.87 -4.75 -10.36
N LEU A 226 9.61 -5.23 -11.58
CA LEU A 226 8.76 -4.52 -12.53
C LEU A 226 7.30 -4.54 -12.07
N PHE A 227 6.53 -3.57 -12.53
CA PHE A 227 5.09 -3.47 -12.27
C PHE A 227 4.37 -2.77 -13.42
N ALA A 228 3.05 -2.80 -13.41
CA ALA A 228 2.18 -2.15 -14.39
C ALA A 228 2.57 -2.48 -15.85
N GLY A 229 2.55 -1.49 -16.73
CA GLY A 229 2.81 -1.68 -18.15
C GLY A 229 4.21 -2.22 -18.49
N ASP A 230 5.22 -1.92 -17.67
CA ASP A 230 6.58 -2.42 -17.89
C ASP A 230 6.66 -3.93 -17.59
N LEU A 231 5.99 -4.41 -16.55
CA LEU A 231 5.87 -5.84 -16.28
C LEU A 231 5.14 -6.56 -17.41
N THR A 232 4.02 -6.00 -17.88
CA THR A 232 3.25 -6.58 -19.00
C THR A 232 4.10 -6.73 -20.27
N LYS A 233 4.86 -5.69 -20.64
CA LYS A 233 5.78 -5.73 -21.81
C LYS A 233 6.87 -6.76 -21.63
N PHE A 234 7.47 -6.81 -20.44
CA PHE A 234 8.54 -7.76 -20.13
C PHE A 234 8.06 -9.21 -20.20
N VAL A 235 6.88 -9.50 -19.61
CA VAL A 235 6.28 -10.84 -19.67
C VAL A 235 6.03 -11.27 -21.11
N ARG A 236 5.39 -10.43 -21.92
CA ARG A 236 5.05 -10.75 -23.32
C ARG A 236 6.29 -10.98 -24.18
N GLU A 237 7.24 -10.08 -24.12
CA GLU A 237 8.47 -10.19 -24.91
C GLU A 237 9.33 -11.38 -24.45
N GLY A 238 9.52 -11.51 -23.14
CA GLY A 238 10.31 -12.62 -22.58
C GLY A 238 9.68 -14.00 -22.85
N SER A 239 8.34 -14.09 -22.82
CA SER A 239 7.63 -15.32 -23.19
C SER A 239 7.81 -15.67 -24.66
N THR A 240 7.69 -14.68 -25.55
CA THR A 240 7.89 -14.85 -26.99
C THR A 240 9.29 -15.33 -27.33
N ARG A 241 10.31 -14.81 -26.65
CA ARG A 241 11.73 -15.19 -26.84
C ARG A 241 12.12 -16.47 -26.11
N GLY A 242 11.30 -16.94 -25.17
CA GLY A 242 11.65 -18.05 -24.29
C GLY A 242 12.65 -17.66 -23.18
N THR A 243 12.80 -16.37 -22.86
CA THR A 243 13.72 -15.87 -21.82
C THR A 243 13.45 -16.49 -20.44
N PHE A 244 12.22 -16.90 -20.17
CA PHE A 244 11.87 -17.53 -18.88
C PHE A 244 12.02 -19.05 -18.86
N LYS A 245 12.26 -19.68 -20.02
CA LYS A 245 12.38 -21.11 -20.12
C LYS A 245 13.57 -21.61 -19.30
N ASP A 246 13.33 -22.65 -18.49
CA ASP A 246 14.31 -23.30 -17.62
C ASP A 246 14.94 -22.36 -16.56
N ARG A 247 14.38 -21.18 -16.36
CA ARG A 247 14.79 -20.20 -15.36
C ARG A 247 13.75 -20.05 -14.27
N VAL A 248 14.20 -19.93 -13.03
CA VAL A 248 13.33 -19.50 -11.91
C VAL A 248 13.13 -17.99 -11.98
N VAL A 249 11.91 -17.54 -11.85
CA VAL A 249 11.61 -16.12 -11.76
C VAL A 249 10.98 -15.81 -10.42
N VAL A 250 11.53 -14.82 -9.74
CA VAL A 250 11.01 -14.24 -8.50
C VAL A 250 10.62 -12.80 -8.82
N ASP A 251 9.34 -12.46 -8.67
CA ASP A 251 8.85 -11.11 -8.96
C ASP A 251 8.15 -10.50 -7.74
N LEU A 252 8.48 -9.24 -7.45
CA LEU A 252 8.09 -8.62 -6.19
C LEU A 252 6.60 -8.32 -6.11
N LEU A 253 5.93 -7.96 -7.22
CA LEU A 253 4.53 -7.52 -7.25
C LEU A 253 3.67 -8.31 -8.24
N GLY A 254 4.24 -9.30 -8.92
CA GLY A 254 3.62 -9.97 -10.07
C GLY A 254 2.33 -10.74 -9.76
N GLY A 255 2.04 -11.02 -8.48
CA GLY A 255 0.80 -11.68 -8.06
C GLY A 255 -0.33 -10.72 -7.69
N GLU A 256 -0.15 -9.42 -7.88
CA GLU A 256 -1.19 -8.41 -7.64
C GLU A 256 -2.18 -8.39 -8.82
N PRO A 257 -3.51 -8.48 -8.57
CA PRO A 257 -4.50 -8.50 -9.63
C PRO A 257 -4.40 -7.32 -10.60
N GLU A 258 -3.99 -6.14 -10.13
CA GLU A 258 -3.77 -4.94 -10.93
C GLU A 258 -2.82 -5.20 -12.11
N TYR A 259 -1.87 -6.10 -11.92
CA TYR A 259 -0.81 -6.41 -12.88
C TYR A 259 -1.05 -7.74 -13.61
N LEU A 260 -1.85 -8.64 -13.01
CA LEU A 260 -2.26 -9.90 -13.65
C LEU A 260 -3.43 -9.71 -14.63
N ASP A 261 -4.39 -8.83 -14.33
CA ASP A 261 -5.56 -8.61 -15.16
C ASP A 261 -5.23 -8.26 -16.63
N PRO A 262 -4.24 -7.39 -16.92
CA PRO A 262 -3.84 -7.09 -18.29
C PRO A 262 -3.16 -8.25 -19.03
N LEU A 263 -2.60 -9.21 -18.30
CA LEU A 263 -1.92 -10.39 -18.88
C LEU A 263 -2.90 -11.50 -19.27
N LYS A 264 -4.03 -11.62 -18.56
CA LYS A 264 -5.02 -12.68 -18.81
C LYS A 264 -4.37 -14.07 -18.85
N ASP A 265 -4.50 -14.77 -19.99
CA ASP A 265 -3.91 -16.08 -20.28
C ASP A 265 -2.40 -16.05 -20.59
N GLU A 266 -1.82 -14.85 -20.74
CA GLU A 266 -0.37 -14.64 -20.88
C GLU A 266 0.36 -14.60 -19.53
N ALA A 267 -0.33 -14.71 -18.38
CA ALA A 267 0.28 -14.70 -17.07
C ALA A 267 1.30 -15.87 -16.93
N PRO A 268 2.54 -15.58 -16.51
CA PRO A 268 3.62 -16.57 -16.56
C PRO A 268 3.52 -17.57 -15.39
N ALA A 269 2.97 -18.74 -15.64
CA ALA A 269 2.84 -19.77 -14.62
C ALA A 269 4.18 -20.18 -14.00
N GLY A 270 4.19 -20.44 -12.69
CA GLY A 270 5.36 -20.89 -11.95
C GLY A 270 6.27 -19.81 -11.39
N TRP A 271 6.05 -18.51 -11.72
CA TRP A 271 6.79 -17.43 -11.08
C TRP A 271 6.47 -17.36 -9.60
N ILE A 272 7.47 -17.13 -8.77
CA ILE A 272 7.36 -16.93 -7.32
C ILE A 272 7.09 -15.46 -7.08
N VAL A 273 5.99 -15.13 -6.40
CA VAL A 273 5.52 -13.74 -6.31
C VAL A 273 4.97 -13.40 -4.93
N THR A 274 4.96 -12.11 -4.59
CA THR A 274 3.96 -11.60 -3.67
C THR A 274 2.69 -11.21 -4.44
N GLY A 275 1.53 -11.26 -3.80
CA GLY A 275 0.30 -10.90 -4.48
C GLY A 275 -0.95 -11.00 -3.61
N TYR A 276 -2.11 -11.07 -4.28
CA TYR A 276 -3.40 -11.10 -3.63
C TYR A 276 -4.38 -12.09 -4.31
N PRO A 277 -4.40 -13.36 -3.86
CA PRO A 277 -5.32 -14.38 -4.37
C PRO A 277 -6.75 -14.17 -3.81
N TRP A 278 -7.38 -13.08 -4.17
CA TRP A 278 -8.60 -12.54 -3.56
C TRP A 278 -9.78 -13.54 -3.53
N ASN A 279 -9.88 -14.42 -4.50
CA ASN A 279 -10.94 -15.42 -4.64
C ASN A 279 -10.68 -16.72 -3.86
N GLU A 280 -9.46 -16.91 -3.34
CA GLU A 280 -9.05 -18.14 -2.65
C GLU A 280 -8.85 -17.90 -1.13
N ILE A 281 -8.91 -16.67 -0.66
CA ILE A 281 -8.76 -16.34 0.77
C ILE A 281 -10.07 -16.67 1.50
N ASN A 282 -9.99 -17.59 2.47
CA ASN A 282 -11.14 -18.17 3.14
C ASN A 282 -11.40 -17.67 4.56
N THR A 283 -10.69 -16.62 5.01
CA THR A 283 -10.90 -16.05 6.35
C THR A 283 -12.25 -15.31 6.43
N PRO A 284 -12.93 -15.30 7.59
CA PRO A 284 -14.18 -14.57 7.78
C PRO A 284 -14.05 -13.07 7.48
N GLU A 285 -12.95 -12.46 7.92
CA GLU A 285 -12.66 -11.04 7.77
C GLU A 285 -12.54 -10.66 6.29
N HIS A 286 -11.79 -11.47 5.52
CA HIS A 286 -11.65 -11.25 4.09
C HIS A 286 -12.98 -11.44 3.33
N LYS A 287 -13.72 -12.50 3.66
CA LYS A 287 -15.03 -12.77 3.04
C LYS A 287 -16.03 -11.63 3.29
N ALA A 288 -16.04 -11.09 4.50
CA ALA A 288 -16.88 -9.94 4.84
C ALA A 288 -16.52 -8.71 4.01
N PHE A 289 -15.23 -8.37 3.92
CA PHE A 289 -14.72 -7.30 3.07
C PHE A 289 -15.08 -7.51 1.59
N LEU A 290 -14.81 -8.69 1.05
CA LEU A 290 -15.09 -9.07 -0.34
C LEU A 290 -16.57 -8.90 -0.69
N ALA A 291 -17.47 -9.37 0.17
CA ALA A 291 -18.90 -9.29 -0.05
C ALA A 291 -19.39 -7.83 -0.12
N VAL A 292 -18.91 -6.96 0.78
CA VAL A 292 -19.26 -5.54 0.78
C VAL A 292 -18.71 -4.85 -0.47
N TYR A 293 -17.45 -5.12 -0.83
CA TYR A 293 -16.81 -4.55 -2.01
C TYR A 293 -17.53 -4.93 -3.30
N GLN A 294 -17.81 -6.23 -3.50
CA GLN A 294 -18.51 -6.73 -4.69
C GLN A 294 -19.94 -6.17 -4.80
N LYS A 295 -20.67 -6.11 -3.69
CA LYS A 295 -22.02 -5.52 -3.67
C LYS A 295 -22.02 -4.06 -4.08
N ARG A 296 -20.99 -3.31 -3.67
CA ARG A 296 -20.90 -1.87 -3.91
C ARG A 296 -20.44 -1.54 -5.33
N TYR A 297 -19.41 -2.22 -5.80
CA TYR A 297 -18.72 -1.85 -7.04
C TYR A 297 -18.99 -2.78 -8.23
N ASN A 298 -19.72 -3.88 -8.02
CA ASN A 298 -19.91 -4.96 -9.01
C ASN A 298 -18.56 -5.40 -9.65
N ASP A 299 -17.52 -5.46 -8.83
CA ASP A 299 -16.13 -5.73 -9.20
C ASP A 299 -15.46 -6.45 -8.03
N TYR A 300 -14.29 -7.05 -8.24
CA TYR A 300 -13.50 -7.66 -7.18
C TYR A 300 -12.40 -6.70 -6.70
N PRO A 301 -12.02 -6.80 -5.41
CA PRO A 301 -10.98 -5.94 -4.85
C PRO A 301 -9.61 -6.34 -5.38
N ARG A 302 -8.73 -5.35 -5.47
CA ARG A 302 -7.31 -5.48 -5.78
C ARG A 302 -6.49 -5.09 -4.57
N VAL A 303 -5.16 -5.20 -4.64
CA VAL A 303 -4.29 -4.80 -3.52
C VAL A 303 -4.52 -3.33 -3.16
N GLY A 304 -4.62 -2.46 -4.15
CA GLY A 304 -4.96 -1.05 -3.94
C GLY A 304 -6.22 -0.87 -3.10
N SER A 305 -7.27 -1.68 -3.34
CA SER A 305 -8.52 -1.61 -2.57
C SER A 305 -8.30 -1.89 -1.08
N ILE A 306 -7.49 -2.90 -0.77
CA ILE A 306 -7.12 -3.26 0.62
C ILE A 306 -6.34 -2.12 1.26
N VAL A 307 -5.35 -1.58 0.55
CA VAL A 307 -4.47 -0.54 1.11
C VAL A 307 -5.23 0.77 1.34
N GLY A 308 -6.08 1.18 0.40
CA GLY A 308 -6.94 2.34 0.57
C GLY A 308 -7.89 2.19 1.77
N TYR A 309 -8.54 1.03 1.87
CA TYR A 309 -9.43 0.70 2.98
C TYR A 309 -8.70 0.74 4.33
N LEU A 310 -7.57 0.05 4.43
CA LEU A 310 -6.77 -0.01 5.65
C LEU A 310 -6.14 1.34 6.03
N SER A 311 -5.82 2.20 5.07
CA SER A 311 -5.32 3.55 5.34
C SER A 311 -6.33 4.35 6.18
N VAL A 312 -7.58 4.41 5.74
CA VAL A 312 -8.63 5.15 6.45
C VAL A 312 -9.04 4.47 7.75
N LYS A 313 -9.11 3.13 7.78
CA LYS A 313 -9.37 2.38 9.04
C LYS A 313 -8.28 2.63 10.07
N SER A 314 -7.02 2.68 9.66
CA SER A 314 -5.89 3.00 10.55
C SER A 314 -5.96 4.42 11.09
N LEU A 315 -6.25 5.40 10.22
CA LEU A 315 -6.41 6.79 10.64
C LEU A 315 -7.56 6.95 11.63
N ALA A 316 -8.70 6.34 11.35
CA ALA A 316 -9.85 6.36 12.24
C ALA A 316 -9.54 5.74 13.62
N ALA A 317 -8.87 4.58 13.64
CA ALA A 317 -8.46 3.93 14.88
C ALA A 317 -7.44 4.78 15.66
N GLY A 318 -6.48 5.39 14.97
CA GLY A 318 -5.49 6.29 15.56
C GLY A 318 -6.13 7.54 16.18
N ILE A 319 -7.03 8.19 15.46
CA ILE A 319 -7.76 9.38 15.93
C ILE A 319 -8.64 9.02 17.14
N ALA A 320 -9.33 7.88 17.10
CA ALA A 320 -10.15 7.41 18.21
C ALA A 320 -9.30 7.13 19.47
N LYS A 321 -8.16 6.45 19.31
CA LYS A 321 -7.21 6.16 20.40
C LYS A 321 -6.58 7.44 20.98
N ALA A 322 -6.24 8.41 20.12
CA ALA A 322 -5.68 9.70 20.53
C ALA A 322 -6.72 10.60 21.23
N GLY A 323 -8.02 10.37 20.97
CA GLY A 323 -9.10 11.27 21.41
C GLY A 323 -8.99 12.67 20.79
N SER A 324 -8.22 12.83 19.69
CA SER A 324 -7.83 14.12 19.14
C SER A 324 -7.31 13.97 17.72
N THR A 325 -7.30 15.08 16.95
CA THR A 325 -6.59 15.20 15.68
C THR A 325 -5.24 15.93 15.83
N ASP A 326 -4.83 16.26 17.04
CA ASP A 326 -3.51 16.84 17.32
C ASP A 326 -2.40 15.90 16.86
N THR A 327 -1.41 16.44 16.14
CA THR A 327 -0.37 15.65 15.49
C THR A 327 0.47 14.83 16.46
N ASP A 328 0.89 15.43 17.60
CA ASP A 328 1.74 14.73 18.56
C ASP A 328 0.97 13.62 19.29
N LYS A 329 -0.31 13.84 19.61
CA LYS A 329 -1.18 12.80 20.18
C LYS A 329 -1.44 11.67 19.19
N LEU A 330 -1.55 11.98 17.90
CA LEU A 330 -1.67 10.95 16.85
C LEU A 330 -0.40 10.10 16.75
N VAL A 331 0.77 10.72 16.76
CA VAL A 331 2.05 10.00 16.75
C VAL A 331 2.14 9.04 17.95
N GLU A 332 1.79 9.50 19.15
CA GLU A 332 1.76 8.66 20.35
C GLU A 332 0.75 7.52 20.22
N ALA A 333 -0.45 7.81 19.69
CA ALA A 333 -1.49 6.81 19.51
C ALA A 333 -1.10 5.76 18.44
N PHE A 334 -0.45 6.18 17.35
CA PHE A 334 -0.01 5.26 16.29
C PHE A 334 1.16 4.36 16.72
N SER A 335 2.01 4.81 17.64
CA SER A 335 3.06 3.98 18.21
C SER A 335 2.45 2.78 18.96
N GLY A 336 2.59 1.58 18.41
CA GLY A 336 1.98 0.35 18.91
C GLY A 336 0.46 0.26 18.63
N LEU A 337 -0.07 1.00 17.67
CA LEU A 337 -1.48 0.89 17.27
C LEU A 337 -1.73 -0.44 16.58
N LYS A 338 -2.66 -1.22 17.14
CA LYS A 338 -3.19 -2.44 16.51
C LYS A 338 -4.44 -2.09 15.71
N VAL A 339 -4.52 -2.60 14.49
CA VAL A 339 -5.64 -2.42 13.57
C VAL A 339 -6.07 -3.78 13.04
N ASP A 340 -7.37 -4.02 13.00
CA ASP A 340 -7.94 -5.23 12.38
C ASP A 340 -8.23 -4.94 10.90
N GLY A 341 -7.89 -5.90 10.04
CA GLY A 341 -8.05 -5.76 8.60
C GLY A 341 -8.48 -7.07 7.91
N PRO A 342 -8.76 -7.01 6.59
CA PRO A 342 -9.17 -8.17 5.81
C PRO A 342 -8.17 -9.32 5.78
N PHE A 343 -6.88 -9.06 6.04
CA PHE A 343 -5.83 -10.07 6.13
C PHE A 343 -5.51 -10.49 7.58
N GLY A 344 -6.29 -10.02 8.55
CA GLY A 344 -6.05 -10.18 9.97
C GLY A 344 -5.50 -8.90 10.61
N PRO A 345 -5.18 -8.97 11.93
CA PRO A 345 -4.66 -7.83 12.66
C PRO A 345 -3.21 -7.53 12.30
N PHE A 346 -2.85 -6.25 12.33
CA PHE A 346 -1.47 -5.77 12.21
C PHE A 346 -1.21 -4.62 13.18
N THR A 347 0.05 -4.28 13.40
CA THR A 347 0.45 -3.26 14.38
C THR A 347 1.45 -2.29 13.74
N PHE A 348 1.29 -0.99 13.98
CA PHE A 348 2.33 -0.01 13.67
C PHE A 348 3.40 -0.07 14.76
N ARG A 349 4.62 -0.49 14.43
CA ARG A 349 5.70 -0.59 15.40
C ARG A 349 6.11 0.77 15.94
N ALA A 350 6.42 0.84 17.23
CA ALA A 350 6.93 2.04 17.85
C ALA A 350 8.39 2.36 17.46
N SER A 351 9.17 1.33 17.12
CA SER A 351 10.61 1.46 16.84
C SER A 351 10.91 2.15 15.51
N ASP A 352 10.10 1.88 14.47
CA ASP A 352 10.33 2.44 13.13
C ASP A 352 9.08 2.93 12.42
N HIS A 353 7.92 2.89 13.06
CA HIS A 353 6.63 3.32 12.48
C HIS A 353 6.17 2.49 11.26
N GLN A 354 6.77 1.33 11.05
CA GLN A 354 6.34 0.38 10.02
C GLN A 354 5.19 -0.49 10.53
N ALA A 355 4.12 -0.60 9.75
CA ALA A 355 3.08 -1.59 10.03
C ALA A 355 3.58 -3.02 9.78
N THR A 356 3.13 -3.95 10.62
CA THR A 356 3.42 -5.38 10.47
C THR A 356 2.48 -6.07 9.47
N LEU A 357 1.78 -5.30 8.64
CA LEU A 357 0.98 -5.85 7.55
C LEU A 357 1.85 -6.75 6.68
N GLY A 358 1.38 -7.97 6.40
CA GLY A 358 2.08 -8.94 5.57
C GLY A 358 1.60 -8.94 4.12
N ALA A 359 2.04 -9.97 3.38
CA ALA A 359 1.59 -10.23 2.02
C ALA A 359 1.40 -11.74 1.80
N PHE A 360 0.65 -12.10 0.75
CA PHE A 360 0.60 -13.48 0.29
C PHE A 360 1.79 -13.77 -0.61
N VAL A 361 2.47 -14.86 -0.35
CA VAL A 361 3.57 -15.39 -1.16
C VAL A 361 3.12 -16.71 -1.75
N GLY A 362 3.37 -16.91 -3.04
CA GLY A 362 2.98 -18.12 -3.74
C GLY A 362 3.52 -18.16 -5.16
N LYS A 363 2.92 -19.00 -6.00
CA LYS A 363 3.28 -19.14 -7.40
C LYS A 363 2.16 -18.65 -8.31
N LEU A 364 2.53 -18.05 -9.42
CA LEU A 364 1.57 -17.76 -10.47
C LEU A 364 1.05 -19.03 -11.12
N ALA A 365 -0.22 -19.05 -11.43
CA ALA A 365 -0.90 -20.11 -12.16
C ALA A 365 -1.91 -19.52 -13.13
N LEU A 366 -2.32 -20.33 -14.11
CA LEU A 366 -3.44 -20.01 -15.00
C LEU A 366 -4.66 -20.81 -14.58
N LYS A 367 -5.79 -20.13 -14.37
CA LYS A 367 -7.08 -20.76 -14.08
C LYS A 367 -8.17 -20.02 -14.87
N ASP A 368 -8.94 -20.77 -15.66
CA ASP A 368 -10.03 -20.21 -16.47
C ASP A 368 -9.60 -19.04 -17.38
N GLY A 369 -8.40 -19.12 -17.97
CA GLY A 369 -7.86 -18.11 -18.88
C GLY A 369 -7.40 -16.82 -18.17
N ARG A 370 -7.13 -16.87 -16.86
CA ARG A 370 -6.67 -15.75 -16.06
C ARG A 370 -5.49 -16.13 -15.17
N GLY A 371 -4.61 -15.17 -14.96
CA GLY A 371 -3.58 -15.29 -13.95
C GLY A 371 -4.16 -15.33 -12.54
N THR A 372 -3.66 -16.23 -11.71
CA THR A 372 -4.00 -16.38 -10.31
C THR A 372 -2.77 -16.85 -9.52
N MET A 373 -2.92 -17.01 -8.22
CA MET A 373 -1.87 -17.60 -7.37
C MET A 373 -2.28 -19.00 -6.89
N THR A 374 -1.31 -19.87 -6.80
CA THR A 374 -1.42 -21.20 -6.18
C THR A 374 -0.29 -21.39 -5.16
N ASP A 375 -0.38 -22.45 -4.35
CA ASP A 375 0.62 -22.78 -3.30
C ASP A 375 0.96 -21.56 -2.43
N PHE A 376 -0.02 -20.71 -2.18
CA PHE A 376 0.19 -19.46 -1.46
C PHE A 376 -0.02 -19.59 0.05
N LYS A 377 0.68 -18.74 0.78
CA LYS A 377 0.51 -18.53 2.22
C LYS A 377 0.59 -17.06 2.55
N TYR A 378 -0.13 -16.62 3.58
CA TYR A 378 0.10 -15.30 4.15
C TYR A 378 1.37 -15.31 4.99
N VAL A 379 2.26 -14.38 4.73
CA VAL A 379 3.48 -14.15 5.52
C VAL A 379 3.27 -12.88 6.33
N ASP A 380 3.21 -13.04 7.65
CA ASP A 380 3.07 -11.91 8.57
C ASP A 380 4.31 -11.02 8.50
N GLY A 381 4.09 -9.71 8.30
CA GLY A 381 5.18 -8.74 8.22
C GLY A 381 6.04 -8.68 9.49
N ALA A 382 5.47 -8.96 10.66
CA ALA A 382 6.24 -9.03 11.90
C ALA A 382 7.36 -10.09 11.86
N SER A 383 7.13 -11.18 11.12
CA SER A 383 8.08 -12.30 11.04
C SER A 383 9.34 -12.01 10.21
N VAL A 384 9.30 -10.96 9.40
CA VAL A 384 10.37 -10.60 8.45
C VAL A 384 11.03 -9.24 8.75
N LEU A 385 10.46 -8.48 9.67
CA LEU A 385 11.02 -7.19 10.07
C LEU A 385 12.28 -7.38 10.92
N PRO A 386 13.27 -6.48 10.78
CA PRO A 386 14.46 -6.51 11.63
C PRO A 386 14.10 -6.25 13.09
N SER A 387 14.96 -6.72 13.99
CA SER A 387 14.86 -6.45 15.43
C SER A 387 14.93 -4.96 15.72
N ASP A 388 14.43 -4.53 16.89
CA ASP A 388 14.50 -3.12 17.31
C ASP A 388 15.95 -2.61 17.42
N ASP A 389 16.92 -3.48 17.74
CA ASP A 389 18.33 -3.10 17.80
C ASP A 389 18.96 -2.92 16.41
N GLU A 390 18.53 -3.67 15.42
CA GLU A 390 18.91 -3.46 14.04
C GLU A 390 18.27 -2.19 13.48
N VAL A 391 17.00 -1.94 13.79
CA VAL A 391 16.29 -0.72 13.40
C VAL A 391 16.99 0.55 13.90
N LYS A 392 17.53 0.56 15.14
CA LYS A 392 18.29 1.70 15.67
C LYS A 392 19.51 2.07 14.81
N LYS A 393 20.06 1.10 14.04
CA LYS A 393 21.18 1.36 13.13
C LYS A 393 20.71 1.87 11.77
N LEU A 394 19.48 1.51 11.36
CA LEU A 394 18.91 1.84 10.07
C LEU A 394 18.14 3.17 10.08
N ARG A 395 17.60 3.55 11.25
CA ARG A 395 16.82 4.76 11.43
C ARG A 395 17.62 5.79 12.22
N PRO A 396 17.78 7.02 11.71
CA PRO A 396 18.46 8.07 12.46
C PRO A 396 17.72 8.38 13.76
N ALA A 397 18.47 8.76 14.79
CA ALA A 397 17.85 9.28 15.99
C ALA A 397 16.98 10.52 15.65
N PRO A 398 15.84 10.73 16.33
CA PRO A 398 15.05 11.93 16.12
C PRO A 398 15.96 13.16 16.27
N ALA A 399 15.91 14.05 15.28
CA ALA A 399 16.55 15.37 15.47
C ALA A 399 15.86 16.06 16.63
N ASN A 400 16.65 16.45 17.64
CA ASN A 400 16.20 17.17 18.84
C ASN A 400 15.57 18.51 18.48
#